data_6af7e8b4bc202dd152b1b3778fbc556f
#
_entry.id   6af7e8b4bc202dd152b1b3778fbc556f
#
_cell.length_a   1.000
_cell.length_b   1.000
_cell.length_c   1.000
_cell.angle_alpha   90.00
_cell.angle_beta   90.00
_cell.angle_gamma   90.00
#
_symmetry.space_group_name_H-M   'P 1'
#
loop_
_entity.id
_entity.type
_entity.pdbx_description
1 polymer ?
#
loop_
_entity_poly.entity_id
_entity_poly.type
_entity_poly.pdbx_seq_one_letter_code
_entity_poly.pdbx_strand_id
1 'polypeptide(L)'
;VNEDIAVPRSALPQVVREIEALGKAFGLVVVQFGHIGDGNLHPNILFDPRRESEEKVWELAHEIARVALRHGGVLSGEHGIGLMKRDFMLEAVDPETLGALHRVKEALDPLGLFNPGKVLP
;
A
#
# COMPACT_ATOMS: atom_id res chain seq x y z
N VAL A 1 -6.60 8.21 6.50
CA VAL A 1 -5.88 6.95 6.19
C VAL A 1 -4.48 7.33 5.76
N ASN A 2 -3.50 6.67 6.34
CA ASN A 2 -2.10 6.86 6.01
C ASN A 2 -1.62 5.67 5.19
N GLU A 3 -1.19 5.93 3.95
CA GLU A 3 -0.54 4.96 3.10
C GLU A 3 0.99 5.02 3.26
N ASP A 4 1.64 3.93 2.88
CA ASP A 4 3.08 3.78 2.94
C ASP A 4 3.51 2.99 1.70
N ILE A 5 4.01 3.70 0.70
CA ILE A 5 4.49 3.11 -0.55
C ILE A 5 5.98 3.42 -0.72
N ALA A 6 6.68 2.58 -1.46
CA ALA A 6 8.01 2.92 -1.92
C ALA A 6 8.12 2.70 -3.43
N VAL A 7 8.78 3.62 -4.11
CA VAL A 7 8.96 3.61 -5.57
C VAL A 7 10.41 3.94 -5.92
N PRO A 8 10.88 3.59 -7.12
CA PRO A 8 12.17 4.07 -7.60
C PRO A 8 12.26 5.60 -7.49
N ARG A 9 13.36 6.12 -6.95
CA ARG A 9 13.52 7.57 -6.72
C ARG A 9 13.27 8.41 -7.96
N SER A 10 13.64 7.91 -9.13
CA SER A 10 13.38 8.58 -10.42
C SER A 10 11.90 8.71 -10.76
N ALA A 11 11.05 7.84 -10.22
CA ALA A 11 9.59 7.87 -10.43
C ALA A 11 8.86 8.83 -9.47
N LEU A 12 9.48 9.22 -8.36
CA LEU A 12 8.84 10.05 -7.32
C LEU A 12 8.12 11.29 -7.85
N PRO A 13 8.70 12.12 -8.74
CA PRO A 13 8.01 13.32 -9.21
C PRO A 13 6.73 13.02 -9.99
N GLN A 14 6.69 11.91 -10.72
CA GLN A 14 5.52 11.49 -11.44
C GLN A 14 4.48 10.87 -10.51
N VAL A 15 4.89 9.99 -9.61
CA VAL A 15 4.03 9.35 -8.60
C VAL A 15 3.32 10.40 -7.75
N VAL A 16 4.05 11.41 -7.26
CA VAL A 16 3.46 12.51 -6.47
C VAL A 16 2.35 13.22 -7.25
N ARG A 17 2.59 13.53 -8.54
CA ARG A 17 1.57 14.18 -9.40
C ARG A 17 0.36 13.28 -9.66
N GLU A 18 0.58 11.99 -9.89
CA GLU A 18 -0.53 11.04 -10.10
C GLU A 18 -1.40 10.91 -8.85
N ILE A 19 -0.79 10.81 -7.67
CA ILE A 19 -1.52 10.76 -6.39
C ILE A 19 -2.29 12.06 -6.14
N GLU A 20 -1.70 13.21 -6.44
CA GLU A 20 -2.41 14.49 -6.34
C GLU A 20 -3.61 14.56 -7.29
N ALA A 21 -3.46 14.06 -8.53
CA ALA A 21 -4.54 14.00 -9.49
C ALA A 21 -5.66 13.04 -9.04
N LEU A 22 -5.31 11.89 -8.47
CA LEU A 22 -6.26 10.95 -7.88
C LEU A 22 -7.05 11.61 -6.74
N GLY A 23 -6.37 12.26 -5.79
CA GLY A 23 -7.03 12.99 -4.71
C GLY A 23 -8.07 13.98 -5.24
N LYS A 24 -7.70 14.77 -6.25
CA LYS A 24 -8.63 15.70 -6.92
C LYS A 24 -9.81 14.99 -7.58
N ALA A 25 -9.57 13.88 -8.28
CA ALA A 25 -10.62 13.11 -8.95
C ALA A 25 -11.62 12.51 -7.96
N PHE A 26 -11.13 12.06 -6.81
CA PHE A 26 -11.96 11.55 -5.71
C PHE A 26 -12.58 12.67 -4.86
N GLY A 27 -12.19 13.94 -5.06
CA GLY A 27 -12.63 15.06 -4.22
C GLY A 27 -12.14 14.95 -2.77
N LEU A 28 -11.00 14.34 -2.56
CA LEU A 28 -10.36 14.14 -1.26
C LEU A 28 -8.99 14.84 -1.24
N VAL A 29 -8.63 15.34 -0.06
CA VAL A 29 -7.31 15.94 0.15
C VAL A 29 -6.31 14.85 0.48
N VAL A 30 -5.22 14.79 -0.29
CA VAL A 30 -4.10 13.89 -0.02
C VAL A 30 -2.86 14.73 0.28
N VAL A 31 -2.36 14.62 1.51
CA VAL A 31 -1.10 15.24 1.93
C VAL A 31 0.01 14.20 1.78
N GLN A 32 1.08 14.56 1.10
CA GLN A 32 2.18 13.65 0.81
C GLN A 32 3.45 14.12 1.51
N PHE A 33 4.09 13.23 2.25
CA PHE A 33 5.41 13.42 2.85
C PHE A 33 6.15 12.07 2.85
N GLY A 34 7.40 12.04 3.27
CA GLY A 34 8.13 10.79 3.36
C GLY A 34 9.64 10.94 3.29
N HIS A 35 10.30 9.83 3.01
CA HIS A 35 11.75 9.70 2.96
C HIS A 35 12.21 9.70 1.48
N ILE A 36 12.33 10.90 0.89
CA ILE A 36 12.59 11.07 -0.54
C ILE A 36 13.88 10.36 -1.00
N GLY A 37 14.90 10.32 -0.13
CA GLY A 37 16.17 9.64 -0.42
C GLY A 37 16.01 8.15 -0.65
N ASP A 38 15.00 7.54 -0.06
CA ASP A 38 14.70 6.10 -0.12
C ASP A 38 13.57 5.76 -1.10
N GLY A 39 12.91 6.78 -1.65
CA GLY A 39 11.74 6.57 -2.51
C GLY A 39 10.46 6.24 -1.74
N ASN A 40 10.47 6.38 -0.41
CA ASN A 40 9.33 6.08 0.44
C ASN A 40 8.42 7.30 0.60
N LEU A 41 7.14 7.11 0.32
CA LEU A 41 6.09 8.14 0.46
C LEU A 41 4.99 7.66 1.41
N HIS A 42 4.51 8.62 2.20
CA HIS A 42 3.36 8.47 3.08
C HIS A 42 2.21 9.37 2.61
N PRO A 43 1.41 8.94 1.62
CA PRO A 43 0.20 9.66 1.23
C PRO A 43 -0.85 9.56 2.33
N ASN A 44 -1.22 10.70 2.92
CA ASN A 44 -2.28 10.79 3.92
C ASN A 44 -3.56 11.28 3.29
N ILE A 45 -4.57 10.43 3.26
CA ILE A 45 -5.92 10.78 2.82
C ILE A 45 -6.66 11.40 4.00
N LEU A 46 -6.96 12.68 3.87
CA LEU A 46 -7.73 13.43 4.87
C LEU A 46 -9.22 13.38 4.50
N PHE A 47 -10.07 12.98 5.44
CA PHE A 47 -11.51 12.90 5.23
C PHE A 47 -12.29 13.18 6.52
N ASP A 48 -13.53 13.65 6.37
CA ASP A 48 -14.49 13.76 7.45
C ASP A 48 -15.47 12.57 7.35
N PRO A 49 -15.47 11.63 8.31
CA PRO A 49 -16.33 10.44 8.25
C PRO A 49 -17.84 10.75 8.29
N ARG A 50 -18.21 12.02 8.57
CA ARG A 50 -19.59 12.48 8.50
C ARG A 50 -20.02 12.89 7.09
N ARG A 51 -19.05 13.06 6.16
CA ARG A 51 -19.27 13.59 4.81
C ARG A 51 -18.85 12.61 3.73
N GLU A 52 -17.78 11.86 3.96
CA GLU A 52 -17.24 10.89 3.03
C GLU A 52 -17.44 9.48 3.54
N SER A 53 -17.78 8.55 2.63
CA SER A 53 -17.84 7.14 2.96
C SER A 53 -16.43 6.53 3.13
N GLU A 54 -16.29 5.61 4.05
CA GLU A 54 -15.03 4.86 4.22
C GLU A 54 -14.67 4.08 2.95
N GLU A 55 -15.67 3.53 2.24
CA GLU A 55 -15.49 2.83 0.97
C GLU A 55 -14.74 3.68 -0.05
N LYS A 56 -15.16 4.93 -0.25
CA LYS A 56 -14.51 5.89 -1.14
C LYS A 56 -13.05 6.16 -0.74
N VAL A 57 -12.78 6.26 0.56
CA VAL A 57 -11.43 6.49 1.09
C VAL A 57 -10.54 5.28 0.84
N TRP A 58 -11.06 4.07 1.05
CA TRP A 58 -10.33 2.84 0.77
C TRP A 58 -10.11 2.62 -0.72
N GLU A 59 -11.07 2.96 -1.56
CA GLU A 59 -10.90 2.92 -3.02
C GLU A 59 -9.74 3.83 -3.48
N LEU A 60 -9.66 5.05 -2.95
CA LEU A 60 -8.52 5.94 -3.21
C LEU A 60 -7.19 5.35 -2.70
N ALA A 61 -7.17 4.78 -1.50
CA ALA A 61 -5.98 4.12 -0.96
C ALA A 61 -5.51 2.97 -1.86
N HIS A 62 -6.45 2.20 -2.40
CA HIS A 62 -6.16 1.14 -3.36
C HIS A 62 -5.59 1.67 -4.68
N GLU A 63 -6.13 2.76 -5.21
CA GLU A 63 -5.59 3.38 -6.43
C GLU A 63 -4.17 3.95 -6.19
N ILE A 64 -3.90 4.53 -5.03
CA ILE A 64 -2.55 4.96 -4.63
C ILE A 64 -1.56 3.77 -4.62
N ALA A 65 -1.97 2.65 -4.05
CA ALA A 65 -1.15 1.42 -4.06
C ALA A 65 -0.86 0.95 -5.49
N ARG A 66 -1.87 0.98 -6.39
CA ARG A 66 -1.69 0.62 -7.80
C ARG A 66 -0.77 1.59 -8.55
N VAL A 67 -0.78 2.88 -8.20
CA VAL A 67 0.22 3.84 -8.73
C VAL A 67 1.62 3.36 -8.40
N ALA A 68 1.89 2.99 -7.15
CA ALA A 68 3.21 2.49 -6.76
C ALA A 68 3.62 1.25 -7.59
N LEU A 69 2.74 0.26 -7.69
CA LEU A 69 3.02 -0.97 -8.44
C LEU A 69 3.30 -0.70 -9.92
N ARG A 70 2.52 0.19 -10.59
CA ARG A 70 2.74 0.56 -12.00
C ARG A 70 4.11 1.19 -12.24
N HIS A 71 4.67 1.86 -11.24
CA HIS A 71 6.00 2.46 -11.31
C HIS A 71 7.13 1.54 -10.80
N GLY A 72 6.86 0.25 -10.63
CA GLY A 72 7.85 -0.73 -10.16
C GLY A 72 8.16 -0.60 -8.67
N GLY A 73 7.23 -0.02 -7.92
CA GLY A 73 7.31 0.13 -6.48
C GLY A 73 6.70 -1.03 -5.70
N VAL A 74 6.54 -0.82 -4.41
CA VAL A 74 5.99 -1.79 -3.45
C VAL A 74 4.90 -1.18 -2.58
N LEU A 75 4.07 -2.05 -2.00
CA LEU A 75 2.92 -1.66 -1.17
C LEU A 75 3.30 -1.09 0.20
N SER A 76 4.49 -1.36 0.69
CA SER A 76 4.96 -0.85 1.97
C SER A 76 6.46 -0.59 1.92
N GLY A 77 6.85 0.63 2.31
CA GLY A 77 8.23 1.00 2.51
C GLY A 77 8.74 0.55 3.88
N GLU A 78 7.94 0.78 4.94
CA GLU A 78 8.36 0.52 6.32
C GLU A 78 7.25 0.04 7.28
N HIS A 79 5.95 0.32 6.98
CA HIS A 79 4.85 -0.02 7.90
C HIS A 79 4.44 -1.49 7.88
N GLY A 80 4.75 -2.21 6.81
CA GLY A 80 4.34 -3.60 6.60
C GLY A 80 2.94 -3.74 6.00
N ILE A 81 2.58 -4.97 5.72
CA ILE A 81 1.34 -5.34 5.03
C ILE A 81 0.15 -5.45 6.01
N GLY A 82 0.36 -6.15 7.11
CA GLY A 82 -0.67 -6.34 8.14
C GLY A 82 -1.93 -7.02 7.62
N LEU A 83 -3.09 -6.47 8.02
CA LEU A 83 -4.42 -6.88 7.53
C LEU A 83 -4.85 -6.06 6.31
N MET A 84 -4.58 -4.77 6.32
CA MET A 84 -5.19 -3.80 5.42
C MET A 84 -4.71 -3.95 3.98
N LYS A 85 -3.47 -4.38 3.79
CA LYS A 85 -2.86 -4.58 2.46
C LYS A 85 -2.76 -6.06 2.08
N ARG A 86 -3.28 -6.97 2.91
CA ARG A 86 -3.13 -8.41 2.71
C ARG A 86 -3.62 -8.87 1.33
N ASP A 87 -4.81 -8.47 0.96
CA ASP A 87 -5.42 -8.90 -0.31
C ASP A 87 -4.72 -8.29 -1.53
N PHE A 88 -4.04 -7.13 -1.35
CA PHE A 88 -3.17 -6.54 -2.36
C PHE A 88 -1.89 -7.33 -2.65
N MET A 89 -1.49 -8.22 -1.77
CA MET A 89 -0.35 -9.11 -2.03
C MET A 89 -0.56 -9.94 -3.29
N LEU A 90 -1.82 -10.26 -3.65
CA LEU A 90 -2.16 -10.97 -4.88
C LEU A 90 -1.87 -10.17 -6.16
N GLU A 91 -1.91 -8.84 -6.07
CA GLU A 91 -1.56 -7.94 -7.19
C GLU A 91 -0.06 -7.58 -7.18
N ALA A 92 0.56 -7.58 -6.00
CA ALA A 92 1.90 -7.05 -5.78
C ALA A 92 3.04 -8.06 -6.01
N VAL A 93 2.76 -9.35 -5.81
CA VAL A 93 3.77 -10.42 -5.92
C VAL A 93 3.26 -11.55 -6.81
N ASP A 94 4.18 -12.16 -7.54
CA ASP A 94 3.87 -13.31 -8.35
C ASP A 94 3.53 -14.55 -7.49
N PRO A 95 2.81 -15.55 -8.05
CA PRO A 95 2.41 -16.74 -7.31
C PRO A 95 3.57 -17.55 -6.74
N GLU A 96 4.73 -17.57 -7.40
CA GLU A 96 5.91 -18.32 -6.93
C GLU A 96 6.48 -17.64 -5.68
N THR A 97 6.61 -16.32 -5.70
CA THR A 97 7.04 -15.52 -4.55
C THR A 97 6.06 -15.68 -3.40
N LEU A 98 4.77 -15.58 -3.65
CA LEU A 98 3.74 -15.78 -2.62
C LEU A 98 3.83 -17.18 -2.01
N GLY A 99 4.00 -18.21 -2.85
CA GLY A 99 4.20 -19.59 -2.40
C GLY A 99 5.47 -19.76 -1.55
N ALA A 100 6.55 -19.04 -1.87
CA ALA A 100 7.76 -19.03 -1.05
C ALA A 100 7.53 -18.41 0.33
N LEU A 101 6.80 -17.29 0.38
CA LEU A 101 6.43 -16.63 1.63
C LEU A 101 5.58 -17.54 2.53
N HIS A 102 4.62 -18.27 1.97
CA HIS A 102 3.84 -19.26 2.71
C HIS A 102 4.71 -20.36 3.29
N ARG A 103 5.64 -20.94 2.50
CA ARG A 103 6.57 -21.98 3.00
C ARG A 103 7.46 -21.47 4.15
N VAL A 104 7.91 -20.23 4.09
CA VAL A 104 8.68 -19.61 5.20
C VAL A 104 7.80 -19.50 6.44
N LYS A 105 6.56 -19.02 6.28
CA LYS A 105 5.60 -18.94 7.39
C LYS A 105 5.34 -20.30 8.04
N GLU A 106 5.06 -21.31 7.23
CA GLU A 106 4.81 -22.69 7.69
C GLU A 106 6.03 -23.31 8.41
N ALA A 107 7.24 -23.04 7.90
CA ALA A 107 8.47 -23.55 8.51
C ALA A 107 8.72 -22.97 9.90
N LEU A 108 8.38 -21.68 10.11
CA LEU A 108 8.63 -20.98 11.37
C LEU A 108 7.44 -21.05 12.35
N ASP A 109 6.25 -21.26 11.84
CA ASP A 109 5.00 -21.30 12.61
C ASP A 109 4.08 -22.43 12.11
N PRO A 110 4.49 -23.71 12.25
CA PRO A 110 3.76 -24.84 11.71
C PRO A 110 2.37 -25.05 12.34
N LEU A 111 2.13 -24.46 13.50
CA LEU A 111 0.83 -24.52 14.19
C LEU A 111 -0.07 -23.31 13.89
N GLY A 112 0.43 -22.31 13.14
CA GLY A 112 -0.33 -21.11 12.76
C GLY A 112 -0.75 -20.24 13.95
N LEU A 113 0.05 -20.18 15.00
CA LEU A 113 -0.27 -19.48 16.25
C LEU A 113 0.09 -18.00 16.21
N PHE A 114 1.08 -17.61 15.39
CA PHE A 114 1.59 -16.23 15.37
C PHE A 114 0.89 -15.42 14.29
N ASN A 115 0.18 -14.38 14.72
CA ASN A 115 -0.51 -13.44 13.83
C ASN A 115 -1.32 -14.12 12.70
N PRO A 116 -2.25 -15.04 13.04
CA PRO A 116 -3.03 -15.76 12.03
C PRO A 116 -3.82 -14.79 11.15
N GLY A 117 -3.81 -15.05 9.83
CA GLY A 117 -4.54 -14.24 8.85
C GLY A 117 -3.96 -12.84 8.61
N LYS A 118 -2.72 -12.57 9.01
CA LYS A 118 -1.99 -11.33 8.72
C LYS A 118 -0.99 -11.54 7.59
N VAL A 119 -0.70 -10.49 6.84
CA VAL A 119 0.31 -10.41 5.78
C VAL A 119 -0.02 -11.26 4.55
N LEU A 120 -0.14 -12.56 4.72
CA LEU A 120 -0.36 -13.51 3.63
C LEU A 120 -1.86 -13.76 3.42
N PRO A 121 -2.35 -13.61 2.17
CA PRO A 121 -3.73 -13.92 1.80
C PRO A 121 -4.04 -15.42 1.80
#